data_c98f248873950d5f42fd5c584633cff9
#
_entry.id   c98f248873950d5f42fd5c584633cff9
#
_cell.length_a   1.000
_cell.length_b   1.000
_cell.length_c   1.000
_cell.angle_alpha   90.00
_cell.angle_beta   90.00
_cell.angle_gamma   90.00
#
_symmetry.space_group_name_H-M   'P 1'
#
loop_
_entity.id
_entity.type
_entity.pdbx_description
1 polymer ?
#
loop_
_entity_poly.entity_id
_entity_poly.type
_entity_poly.pdbx_seq_one_letter_code
_entity_poly.pdbx_strand_id
1 'polypeptide(L)'
;MMGIEYMGEYYRNYAQVNLNHIRNNLELVRATIKKGCKLMVVLKANAYGHGIEQCALACRNADMFAVATLQEALMIRRTGLRTPVLLLGPVDPNEINTVCQNEFTLTISSVSYAEQIQRECERSGQSVLCHVKVDT
;
A
#
# COMPACT_ATOMS: atom_id res chain seq x y z
N MET A 1 15.52 20.36 -0.68
CA MET A 1 16.28 19.33 -1.43
C MET A 1 16.76 18.32 -0.40
N MET A 2 15.99 17.22 -0.18
CA MET A 2 16.45 16.11 0.67
C MET A 2 16.72 14.94 -0.26
N GLY A 3 18.00 14.82 -0.65
CA GLY A 3 18.50 13.63 -1.32
C GLY A 3 18.68 12.53 -0.27
N ILE A 4 18.23 11.33 -0.56
CA ILE A 4 18.57 10.16 0.24
C ILE A 4 19.97 9.76 -0.21
N GLU A 5 20.99 10.18 0.57
CA GLU A 5 22.33 9.62 0.46
C GLU A 5 22.34 8.25 1.12
N TYR A 6 22.33 7.20 0.30
CA TYR A 6 22.82 5.90 0.73
C TYR A 6 24.35 5.95 0.63
N MET A 7 25.03 6.29 1.72
CA MET A 7 26.48 6.20 1.83
C MET A 7 26.88 4.75 2.08
N GLY A 8 27.17 4.03 0.99
CA GLY A 8 27.87 2.75 0.99
C GLY A 8 28.97 2.80 -0.08
N GLU A 9 30.17 2.50 0.27
CA GLU A 9 31.44 2.85 -0.40
C GLU A 9 31.68 2.30 -1.83
N TYR A 10 30.79 1.54 -2.48
CA TYR A 10 31.03 0.98 -3.83
C TYR A 10 29.76 0.73 -4.66
N TYR A 11 28.85 1.70 -4.83
CA TYR A 11 27.79 1.54 -5.81
C TYR A 11 28.22 2.05 -7.20
N ARG A 12 28.35 1.12 -8.17
CA ARG A 12 28.58 1.46 -9.58
C ARG A 12 27.40 2.18 -10.23
N ASN A 13 26.19 2.01 -9.66
CA ASN A 13 24.96 2.60 -10.15
C ASN A 13 24.10 3.10 -8.99
N TYR A 14 23.46 4.23 -9.17
CA TYR A 14 22.47 4.77 -8.23
C TYR A 14 21.23 5.28 -8.99
N ALA A 15 20.09 5.27 -8.32
CA ALA A 15 18.85 5.90 -8.80
C ALA A 15 18.56 7.12 -7.94
N GLN A 16 18.42 8.29 -8.57
CA GLN A 16 18.00 9.51 -7.90
C GLN A 16 16.50 9.72 -8.06
N VAL A 17 15.75 9.70 -6.97
CA VAL A 17 14.30 9.88 -6.97
C VAL A 17 13.94 11.30 -6.50
N ASN A 18 13.24 12.06 -7.35
CA ASN A 18 12.75 13.37 -7.00
C ASN A 18 11.30 13.29 -6.47
N LEU A 19 11.15 13.33 -5.16
CA LEU A 19 9.86 13.23 -4.49
C LEU A 19 8.90 14.40 -4.82
N ASN A 20 9.42 15.56 -5.19
CA ASN A 20 8.58 16.68 -5.61
C ASN A 20 7.93 16.39 -6.97
N HIS A 21 8.62 15.72 -7.89
CA HIS A 21 8.03 15.29 -9.15
C HIS A 21 6.91 14.27 -8.91
N ILE A 22 7.10 13.31 -7.99
CA ILE A 22 6.05 12.35 -7.61
C ILE A 22 4.82 13.08 -7.05
N ARG A 23 5.02 14.03 -6.15
CA ARG A 23 3.93 14.84 -5.58
C ARG A 23 3.20 15.64 -6.67
N ASN A 24 3.94 16.34 -7.53
CA ASN A 24 3.35 17.13 -8.60
C ASN A 24 2.56 16.25 -9.60
N ASN A 25 3.06 15.05 -9.91
CA ASN A 25 2.33 14.10 -10.75
C ASN A 25 1.01 13.66 -10.09
N LEU A 26 1.01 13.41 -8.79
CA LEU A 26 -0.23 13.09 -8.05
C LEU A 26 -1.25 14.23 -8.15
N GLU A 27 -0.81 15.48 -7.97
CA GLU A 27 -1.68 16.66 -8.06
C GLU A 27 -2.22 16.86 -9.49
N LEU A 28 -1.39 16.63 -10.51
CA LEU A 28 -1.84 16.66 -11.91
C LEU A 28 -2.92 15.62 -12.19
N VAL A 29 -2.73 14.37 -11.74
CA VAL A 29 -3.75 13.33 -11.88
C VAL A 29 -5.02 13.72 -11.12
N ARG A 30 -4.87 14.24 -9.89
CA ARG A 30 -6.02 14.71 -9.09
C ARG A 30 -6.83 15.80 -9.83
N ALA A 31 -6.15 16.71 -10.54
CA ALA A 31 -6.79 17.77 -11.28
C ALA A 31 -7.52 17.28 -12.54
N THR A 32 -7.16 16.11 -13.09
CA THR A 32 -7.76 15.56 -14.31
C THR A 32 -8.93 14.62 -14.05
N ILE A 33 -9.03 14.02 -12.86
CA ILE A 33 -10.14 13.12 -12.52
C ILE A 33 -11.40 13.90 -12.16
N LYS A 34 -12.56 13.27 -12.36
CA LYS A 34 -13.86 13.89 -12.02
C LYS A 34 -13.96 14.16 -10.51
N LYS A 35 -14.64 15.25 -10.15
CA LYS A 35 -14.94 15.57 -8.76
C LYS A 35 -15.66 14.39 -8.08
N GLY A 36 -15.18 13.97 -6.92
CA GLY A 36 -15.71 12.83 -6.16
C GLY A 36 -15.03 11.48 -6.49
N CYS A 37 -14.21 11.39 -7.55
CA CYS A 37 -13.37 10.21 -7.75
C CYS A 37 -12.28 10.12 -6.69
N LYS A 38 -12.07 8.91 -6.15
CA LYS A 38 -10.97 8.63 -5.24
C LYS A 38 -9.73 8.21 -6.04
N LEU A 39 -8.57 8.60 -5.55
CA LEU A 39 -7.28 8.29 -6.16
C LEU A 39 -6.51 7.29 -5.30
N MET A 40 -6.25 6.11 -5.87
CA MET A 40 -5.44 5.07 -5.25
C MET A 40 -4.05 5.07 -5.87
N VAL A 41 -3.01 5.14 -5.04
CA VAL A 41 -1.60 5.09 -5.48
C VAL A 41 -1.04 3.70 -5.22
N VAL A 42 -0.52 3.05 -6.25
CA VAL A 42 0.09 1.71 -6.17
C VAL A 42 1.57 1.84 -5.83
N LEU A 43 1.97 1.28 -4.68
CA LEU A 43 3.33 1.38 -4.13
C LEU A 43 4.01 0.01 -3.96
N LYS A 44 3.48 -1.05 -4.59
CA LYS A 44 4.07 -2.40 -4.53
C LYS A 44 5.51 -2.44 -5.04
N ALA A 45 6.25 -3.50 -4.73
CA ALA A 45 7.65 -3.70 -5.10
C ALA A 45 8.54 -2.52 -4.68
N ASN A 46 8.41 -2.10 -3.40
CA ASN A 46 9.11 -0.94 -2.84
C ASN A 46 8.89 0.34 -3.68
N ALA A 47 7.63 0.63 -4.04
CA ALA A 47 7.24 1.70 -4.96
C ALA A 47 7.99 1.58 -6.32
N TYR A 48 8.04 0.35 -6.86
CA TYR A 48 8.79 0.02 -8.08
C TYR A 48 10.28 0.44 -8.00
N GLY A 49 10.89 0.28 -6.83
CA GLY A 49 12.26 0.64 -6.56
C GLY A 49 12.51 2.10 -6.16
N HIS A 50 11.46 2.92 -6.04
CA HIS A 50 11.58 4.34 -5.69
C HIS A 50 11.62 4.61 -4.17
N GLY A 51 11.42 3.57 -3.33
CA GLY A 51 11.35 3.69 -1.88
C GLY A 51 9.93 3.94 -1.38
N ILE A 52 9.33 2.89 -0.79
CA ILE A 52 7.90 2.89 -0.43
C ILE A 52 7.54 3.94 0.61
N GLU A 53 8.36 4.10 1.65
CA GLU A 53 8.09 5.04 2.75
C GLU A 53 8.11 6.48 2.27
N GLN A 54 9.13 6.85 1.48
CA GLN A 54 9.30 8.19 0.95
C GLN A 54 8.23 8.53 -0.09
N CYS A 55 7.88 7.56 -0.95
CA CYS A 55 6.81 7.72 -1.93
C CYS A 55 5.45 7.84 -1.25
N ALA A 56 5.18 7.06 -0.20
CA ALA A 56 3.93 7.18 0.58
C ALA A 56 3.82 8.56 1.22
N LEU A 57 4.90 9.07 1.84
CA LEU A 57 4.93 10.43 2.41
C LEU A 57 4.74 11.52 1.34
N ALA A 58 5.34 11.36 0.16
CA ALA A 58 5.15 12.28 -0.96
C ALA A 58 3.70 12.27 -1.47
N CYS A 59 3.06 11.10 -1.45
CA CYS A 59 1.68 10.87 -1.88
C CYS A 59 0.64 10.88 -0.75
N ARG A 60 0.95 11.48 0.42
CA ARG A 60 0.07 11.47 1.60
C ARG A 60 -1.36 11.99 1.37
N ASN A 61 -1.57 12.77 0.30
CA ASN A 61 -2.88 13.27 -0.11
C ASN A 61 -3.68 12.27 -0.98
N ALA A 62 -3.16 11.06 -1.23
CA ALA A 62 -3.91 9.99 -1.87
C ALA A 62 -5.08 9.51 -0.98
N ASP A 63 -6.16 9.03 -1.58
CA ASP A 63 -7.31 8.51 -0.84
C ASP A 63 -7.05 7.08 -0.34
N MET A 64 -6.14 6.35 -0.99
CA MET A 64 -5.76 4.98 -0.64
C MET A 64 -4.40 4.64 -1.24
N PHE A 65 -3.67 3.72 -0.61
CA PHE A 65 -2.51 3.06 -1.19
C PHE A 65 -2.86 1.61 -1.55
N ALA A 66 -2.11 1.04 -2.50
CA ALA A 66 -2.18 -0.38 -2.79
C ALA A 66 -0.77 -0.97 -2.87
N VAL A 67 -0.57 -2.10 -2.20
CA VAL A 67 0.71 -2.82 -2.12
C VAL A 67 0.51 -4.31 -2.38
N ALA A 68 1.59 -5.05 -2.64
CA ALA A 68 1.50 -6.48 -2.91
C ALA A 68 1.46 -7.33 -1.64
N THR A 69 2.16 -6.92 -0.59
CA THR A 69 2.40 -7.74 0.61
C THR A 69 2.04 -7.02 1.90
N LEU A 70 1.80 -7.80 2.96
CA LEU A 70 1.58 -7.27 4.30
C LEU A 70 2.80 -6.50 4.81
N GLN A 71 4.01 -6.95 4.50
CA GLN A 71 5.26 -6.29 4.91
C GLN A 71 5.35 -4.88 4.32
N GLU A 72 5.00 -4.71 3.04
CA GLU A 72 4.95 -3.39 2.41
C GLU A 72 3.91 -2.47 3.06
N ALA A 73 2.74 -2.99 3.41
CA ALA A 73 1.72 -2.23 4.14
C ALA A 73 2.23 -1.76 5.51
N LEU A 74 2.92 -2.63 6.24
CA LEU A 74 3.53 -2.30 7.52
C LEU A 74 4.63 -1.22 7.38
N MET A 75 5.41 -1.22 6.30
CA MET A 75 6.37 -0.15 6.01
C MET A 75 5.66 1.20 5.87
N ILE A 76 4.51 1.26 5.19
CA ILE A 76 3.71 2.49 5.11
C ILE A 76 3.22 2.91 6.50
N ARG A 77 2.73 1.99 7.34
CA ARG A 77 2.28 2.32 8.71
C ARG A 77 3.40 2.86 9.60
N ARG A 78 4.65 2.41 9.43
CA ARG A 78 5.83 2.93 10.16
C ARG A 78 6.07 4.42 9.90
N THR A 79 5.65 4.95 8.78
CA THR A 79 5.73 6.40 8.48
C THR A 79 4.74 7.25 9.30
N GLY A 80 3.85 6.63 10.05
CA GLY A 80 2.76 7.29 10.79
C GLY A 80 1.51 7.59 9.95
N LEU A 81 1.52 7.33 8.65
CA LEU A 81 0.36 7.54 7.79
C LEU A 81 -0.78 6.57 8.14
N ARG A 82 -2.01 7.11 8.19
CA ARG A 82 -3.25 6.35 8.40
C ARG A 82 -4.10 6.21 7.13
N THR A 83 -3.59 6.67 5.99
CA THR A 83 -4.23 6.45 4.70
C THR A 83 -4.61 4.97 4.53
N PRO A 84 -5.82 4.62 4.10
CA PRO A 84 -6.23 3.25 3.84
C PRO A 84 -5.24 2.53 2.91
N VAL A 85 -4.98 1.24 3.17
CA VAL A 85 -4.07 0.43 2.36
C VAL A 85 -4.78 -0.85 1.92
N LEU A 86 -4.79 -1.10 0.61
CA LEU A 86 -5.27 -2.34 -0.01
C LEU A 86 -4.10 -3.30 -0.22
N LEU A 87 -4.23 -4.52 0.27
CA LEU A 87 -3.33 -5.63 0.02
C LEU A 87 -3.79 -6.34 -1.26
N LEU A 88 -3.03 -6.20 -2.35
CA LEU A 88 -3.36 -6.76 -3.66
C LEU A 88 -3.10 -8.27 -3.74
N GLY A 89 -2.10 -8.75 -2.99
CA GLY A 89 -1.80 -10.17 -2.85
C GLY A 89 -2.51 -10.80 -1.67
N PRO A 90 -2.56 -12.15 -1.62
CA PRO A 90 -3.10 -12.87 -0.48
C PRO A 90 -2.21 -12.68 0.75
N VAL A 91 -2.83 -12.75 1.91
CA VAL A 91 -2.18 -12.74 3.23
C VAL A 91 -2.41 -14.11 3.87
N ASP A 92 -1.44 -14.61 4.61
CA ASP A 92 -1.64 -15.83 5.42
C ASP A 92 -2.80 -15.57 6.40
N PRO A 93 -3.84 -16.43 6.44
CA PRO A 93 -4.95 -16.27 7.37
C PRO A 93 -4.51 -16.10 8.84
N ASN A 94 -3.38 -16.70 9.24
CA ASN A 94 -2.83 -16.53 10.59
C ASN A 94 -2.37 -15.09 10.89
N GLU A 95 -2.16 -14.25 9.88
CA GLU A 95 -1.78 -12.84 10.03
C GLU A 95 -2.99 -11.89 10.09
N ILE A 96 -4.22 -12.42 10.13
CA ILE A 96 -5.45 -11.61 10.11
C ILE A 96 -5.48 -10.59 11.26
N ASN A 97 -4.97 -10.94 12.44
CA ASN A 97 -4.89 -10.02 13.57
C ASN A 97 -4.05 -8.78 13.24
N THR A 98 -2.91 -8.97 12.55
CA THR A 98 -2.05 -7.86 12.11
C THR A 98 -2.76 -6.99 11.08
N VAL A 99 -3.51 -7.61 10.15
CA VAL A 99 -4.32 -6.90 9.14
C VAL A 99 -5.37 -6.02 9.81
N CYS A 100 -6.13 -6.59 10.76
CA CYS A 100 -7.20 -5.87 11.46
C CYS A 100 -6.65 -4.74 12.35
N GLN A 101 -5.58 -4.99 13.13
CA GLN A 101 -4.96 -3.98 13.99
C GLN A 101 -4.42 -2.78 13.23
N ASN A 102 -4.02 -2.95 11.98
CA ASN A 102 -3.52 -1.89 11.12
C ASN A 102 -4.56 -1.34 10.14
N GLU A 103 -5.81 -1.80 10.23
CA GLU A 103 -6.93 -1.36 9.38
C GLU A 103 -6.62 -1.50 7.89
N PHE A 104 -6.00 -2.64 7.50
CA PHE A 104 -5.75 -2.94 6.10
C PHE A 104 -6.98 -3.56 5.44
N THR A 105 -7.12 -3.32 4.15
CA THR A 105 -8.17 -3.91 3.30
C THR A 105 -7.57 -5.08 2.52
N LEU A 106 -8.23 -6.24 2.51
CA LEU A 106 -7.80 -7.42 1.76
C LEU A 106 -8.38 -7.44 0.35
N THR A 107 -7.68 -8.11 -0.55
CA THR A 107 -8.22 -8.53 -1.85
C THR A 107 -8.59 -10.00 -1.80
N ILE A 108 -9.87 -10.32 -1.98
CA ILE A 108 -10.39 -11.69 -2.04
C ILE A 108 -10.46 -12.13 -3.50
N SER A 109 -9.69 -13.14 -3.85
CA SER A 109 -9.56 -13.66 -5.23
C SER A 109 -10.21 -15.02 -5.45
N SER A 110 -10.68 -15.69 -4.39
CA SER A 110 -11.39 -16.97 -4.50
C SER A 110 -12.32 -17.22 -3.32
N VAL A 111 -13.30 -18.07 -3.50
CA VAL A 111 -14.23 -18.49 -2.45
C VAL A 111 -13.48 -19.19 -1.32
N SER A 112 -12.57 -20.11 -1.65
CA SER A 112 -11.80 -20.85 -0.65
C SER A 112 -10.95 -19.93 0.23
N TYR A 113 -10.38 -18.85 -0.33
CA TYR A 113 -9.64 -17.86 0.43
C TYR A 113 -10.59 -17.03 1.33
N ALA A 114 -11.76 -16.65 0.81
CA ALA A 114 -12.78 -15.97 1.60
C ALA A 114 -13.18 -16.78 2.84
N GLU A 115 -13.42 -18.10 2.67
CA GLU A 115 -13.76 -18.99 3.76
C GLU A 115 -12.64 -19.13 4.81
N GLN A 116 -11.38 -19.13 4.39
CA GLN A 116 -10.24 -19.15 5.31
C GLN A 116 -10.19 -17.87 6.16
N ILE A 117 -10.29 -16.71 5.52
CA ILE A 117 -10.34 -15.42 6.20
C ILE A 117 -11.54 -15.33 7.15
N GLN A 118 -12.72 -15.79 6.71
CA GLN A 118 -13.92 -15.80 7.53
C GLN A 118 -13.73 -16.62 8.82
N ARG A 119 -13.19 -17.84 8.72
CA ARG A 119 -12.90 -18.68 9.90
C ARG A 119 -11.96 -18.00 10.91
N GLU A 120 -10.91 -17.33 10.41
CA GLU A 120 -9.98 -16.63 11.29
C GLU A 120 -10.59 -15.37 11.94
N CYS A 121 -11.41 -14.66 11.20
CA CYS A 121 -12.17 -13.53 11.74
C CYS A 121 -13.15 -13.99 12.85
N GLU A 122 -13.89 -15.08 12.63
CA GLU A 122 -14.79 -15.66 13.64
C GLU A 122 -14.02 -16.12 14.88
N ARG A 123 -12.89 -16.83 14.70
CA ARG A 123 -12.05 -17.30 15.78
C ARG A 123 -11.49 -16.16 16.66
N SER A 124 -11.12 -15.04 16.03
CA SER A 124 -10.53 -13.88 16.71
C SER A 124 -11.55 -12.83 17.16
N GLY A 125 -12.82 -12.97 16.78
CA GLY A 125 -13.86 -11.96 17.02
C GLY A 125 -13.65 -10.64 16.30
N GLN A 126 -12.93 -10.69 15.16
CA GLN A 126 -12.58 -9.51 14.36
C GLN A 126 -13.33 -9.47 13.02
N SER A 127 -13.25 -8.33 12.36
CA SER A 127 -13.77 -8.14 11.00
C SER A 127 -12.76 -7.39 10.16
N VAL A 128 -12.75 -7.65 8.85
CA VAL A 128 -11.83 -7.01 7.90
C VAL A 128 -12.58 -6.52 6.67
N LEU A 129 -12.17 -5.36 6.16
CA LEU A 129 -12.70 -4.85 4.90
C LEU A 129 -12.06 -5.61 3.73
N CYS A 130 -12.87 -5.93 2.72
CA CYS A 130 -12.41 -6.67 1.55
C CYS A 130 -12.85 -6.01 0.24
N HIS A 131 -11.97 -6.09 -0.77
CA HIS A 131 -12.35 -5.94 -2.17
C HIS A 131 -12.44 -7.33 -2.80
N VAL A 132 -13.52 -7.60 -3.53
CA VAL A 132 -13.65 -8.83 -4.32
C VAL A 132 -12.98 -8.60 -5.66
N LYS A 133 -12.01 -9.45 -6.00
CA LYS A 133 -11.32 -9.40 -7.29
C LYS A 133 -12.07 -10.29 -8.29
N VAL A 134 -12.49 -9.69 -9.39
CA VAL A 134 -13.02 -10.39 -10.56
C VAL A 134 -12.01 -10.18 -11.68
N ASP A 135 -11.40 -11.28 -12.13
CA ASP A 135 -10.46 -11.29 -13.26
C ASP A 135 -11.23 -11.54 -14.54
N THR A 136 -11.33 -10.52 -15.39
CA THR A 136 -12.05 -10.57 -16.67
C THR A 136 -11.09 -10.59 -17.85
#